data_6ac218be09a171feeb3175c8dddadcfa
#
_entry.id   6ac218be09a171feeb3175c8dddadcfa
#
_cell.length_a   1.000
_cell.length_b   1.000
_cell.length_c   1.000
_cell.angle_alpha   90.00
_cell.angle_beta   90.00
_cell.angle_gamma   90.00
#
_symmetry.space_group_name_H-M   'P 1'
#
loop_
_entity.id
_entity.type
_entity.pdbx_description
1 polymer ?
#
loop_
_entity_poly.entity_id
_entity_poly.type
_entity_poly.pdbx_seq_one_letter_code
_entity_poly.pdbx_strand_id
1 'polypeptide(L)'
;TNGYGTVLPAITEWLRLKEQKNKVVFVGTNGLHSDEAKLKAEKLSEDTNIELDISFLPDTGVVDRNAYLRAIKEVPRPACAIIVVPDHLHYQVTHDCLMEDLPVLVVKPLTPTVEEGKKLINLANKRSLYAAVEFHKRWDKANLMIRDRVKKGDLGELLYCWVEYSQRKSIPTEIFNVWADKTSILQYLGIHYIDLMRFYTSAMPVRVMAVGQKKWLSRRGIDTFDAMQCTIEWETENGNRFIQTILTNWIDPESSTAMSDQKI
;
A
#
# COMPACT_ATOMS: atom_id res chain seq x y z
N THR A 1 5.21 3.99 15.58
CA THR A 1 6.16 4.33 14.50
C THR A 1 6.92 5.55 14.94
N ASN A 2 8.25 5.46 15.03
CA ASN A 2 9.15 6.51 15.53
C ASN A 2 9.28 7.71 14.55
N GLY A 3 8.26 8.05 13.79
CA GLY A 3 8.28 9.16 12.84
C GLY A 3 9.01 8.90 11.51
N TYR A 4 9.58 7.71 11.31
CA TYR A 4 10.35 7.36 10.10
C TYR A 4 9.50 6.85 8.92
N GLY A 5 8.19 6.67 9.10
CA GLY A 5 7.35 5.98 8.12
C GLY A 5 7.63 4.47 8.09
N THR A 6 7.29 3.80 6.99
CA THR A 6 7.44 2.33 6.85
C THR A 6 8.56 1.92 5.90
N VAL A 7 8.77 2.69 4.82
CA VAL A 7 9.72 2.32 3.75
C VAL A 7 11.17 2.48 4.19
N LEU A 8 11.52 3.58 4.83
CA LEU A 8 12.90 3.84 5.26
C LEU A 8 13.41 2.79 6.25
N PRO A 9 12.67 2.43 7.33
CA PRO A 9 13.07 1.34 8.21
C PRO A 9 13.16 -0.03 7.50
N ALA A 10 12.28 -0.31 6.56
CA ALA A 10 12.31 -1.56 5.80
C ALA A 10 13.55 -1.66 4.91
N ILE A 11 13.93 -0.57 4.24
CA ILE A 11 15.18 -0.50 3.46
C ILE A 11 16.40 -0.64 4.38
N THR A 12 16.41 0.04 5.53
CA THR A 12 17.51 -0.07 6.50
C THR A 12 17.69 -1.50 6.98
N GLU A 13 16.60 -2.19 7.33
CA GLU A 13 16.66 -3.60 7.73
C GLU A 13 17.11 -4.51 6.58
N TRP A 14 16.67 -4.24 5.35
CA TRP A 14 17.13 -4.97 4.18
C TRP A 14 18.63 -4.79 3.93
N LEU A 15 19.16 -3.57 4.07
CA LEU A 15 20.59 -3.28 3.95
C LEU A 15 21.38 -3.97 5.06
N ARG A 16 20.85 -4.02 6.29
CA ARG A 16 21.46 -4.75 7.41
C ARG A 16 21.62 -6.25 7.14
N LEU A 17 20.67 -6.83 6.44
CA LEU A 17 20.68 -8.26 6.07
C LEU A 17 21.53 -8.57 4.85
N LYS A 18 21.98 -7.56 4.13
CA LYS A 18 22.82 -7.71 2.94
C LYS A 18 24.24 -7.20 3.23
N GLU A 19 25.24 -7.97 2.87
CA GLU A 19 26.64 -7.54 2.99
C GLU A 19 27.05 -6.51 1.92
N GLN A 20 26.21 -6.31 0.92
CA GLN A 20 26.48 -5.40 -0.20
C GLN A 20 25.95 -3.99 0.11
N LYS A 21 26.79 -2.98 -0.13
CA LYS A 21 26.36 -1.58 -0.13
C LYS A 21 25.50 -1.32 -1.37
N ASN A 22 24.25 -0.92 -1.15
CA ASN A 22 23.34 -0.56 -2.22
C ASN A 22 23.02 0.94 -2.11
N LYS A 23 23.08 1.63 -3.23
CA LYS A 23 22.66 3.02 -3.33
C LYS A 23 21.14 3.09 -3.40
N VAL A 24 20.55 3.97 -2.61
CA VAL A 24 19.12 4.25 -2.60
C VAL A 24 18.88 5.68 -3.08
N VAL A 25 17.89 5.87 -3.95
CA VAL A 25 17.46 7.18 -4.40
C VAL A 25 16.02 7.39 -3.94
N PHE A 26 15.81 8.32 -3.01
CA PHE A 26 14.47 8.76 -2.61
C PHE A 26 14.01 9.89 -3.52
N VAL A 27 12.82 9.74 -4.07
CA VAL A 27 12.26 10.72 -4.99
C VAL A 27 10.90 11.20 -4.50
N GLY A 28 10.81 12.50 -4.26
CA GLY A 28 9.57 13.20 -3.99
C GLY A 28 9.23 14.18 -5.11
N THR A 29 8.33 15.11 -4.82
CA THR A 29 7.94 16.19 -5.75
C THR A 29 8.36 17.57 -5.26
N ASN A 30 8.86 17.68 -4.03
CA ASN A 30 9.22 18.94 -3.37
C ASN A 30 10.47 18.75 -2.53
N GLY A 31 11.48 19.57 -2.77
CA GLY A 31 12.76 19.53 -2.07
C GLY A 31 12.66 19.72 -0.56
N LEU A 32 11.65 20.43 -0.05
CA LEU A 32 11.41 20.50 1.39
C LEU A 32 11.12 19.13 2.01
N HIS A 33 10.38 18.27 1.32
CA HIS A 33 10.14 16.89 1.76
C HIS A 33 11.38 16.01 1.61
N SER A 34 12.24 16.31 0.62
CA SER A 34 13.55 15.66 0.47
C SER A 34 14.46 15.98 1.67
N ASP A 35 14.48 17.22 2.13
CA ASP A 35 15.25 17.63 3.31
C ASP A 35 14.74 16.96 4.60
N GLU A 36 13.42 16.89 4.78
CA GLU A 36 12.82 16.17 5.92
C GLU A 36 13.16 14.67 5.88
N ALA A 37 13.12 14.05 4.71
CA ALA A 37 13.45 12.64 4.53
C ALA A 37 14.94 12.38 4.79
N LYS A 38 15.82 13.30 4.40
CA LYS A 38 17.25 13.26 4.68
C LYS A 38 17.53 13.27 6.18
N LEU A 39 16.96 14.21 6.92
CA LEU A 39 17.10 14.29 8.39
C LEU A 39 16.62 13.00 9.08
N LYS A 40 15.52 12.42 8.60
CA LYS A 40 15.01 11.13 9.13
C LYS A 40 15.97 9.99 8.82
N ALA A 41 16.57 9.97 7.63
CA ALA A 41 17.53 8.94 7.24
C ALA A 41 18.83 9.03 8.05
N GLU A 42 19.36 10.24 8.28
CA GLU A 42 20.53 10.49 9.10
C GLU A 42 20.29 10.00 10.53
N LYS A 43 19.18 10.40 11.14
CA LYS A 43 18.80 9.95 12.48
C LYS A 43 18.62 8.44 12.57
N LEU A 44 17.99 7.80 11.57
CA LEU A 44 17.82 6.35 11.55
C LEU A 44 19.15 5.62 11.40
N SER A 45 20.08 6.18 10.61
CA SER A 45 21.45 5.67 10.49
C SER A 45 22.19 5.70 11.83
N GLU A 46 22.07 6.79 12.58
CA GLU A 46 22.62 6.92 13.93
C GLU A 46 21.98 5.90 14.90
N ASP A 47 20.63 5.86 14.96
CA ASP A 47 19.88 4.99 15.86
C ASP A 47 20.16 3.49 15.63
N THR A 48 20.44 3.10 14.37
CA THR A 48 20.67 1.70 13.98
C THR A 48 22.14 1.32 13.79
N ASN A 49 23.04 2.31 13.77
CA ASN A 49 24.45 2.15 13.41
C ASN A 49 24.65 1.48 12.03
N ILE A 50 23.78 1.81 11.07
CA ILE A 50 23.83 1.33 9.68
C ILE A 50 24.07 2.52 8.76
N GLU A 51 25.16 2.48 8.01
CA GLU A 51 25.45 3.50 7.01
C GLU A 51 24.45 3.41 5.84
N LEU A 52 23.74 4.50 5.58
CA LEU A 52 22.75 4.60 4.53
C LEU A 52 23.30 5.49 3.39
N ASP A 53 23.63 4.87 2.25
CA ASP A 53 23.98 5.61 1.01
C ASP A 53 22.70 6.01 0.28
N ILE A 54 22.11 7.13 0.68
CA ILE A 54 20.84 7.62 0.15
C ILE A 54 21.03 9.00 -0.46
N SER A 55 20.56 9.16 -1.71
CA SER A 55 20.38 10.47 -2.34
C SER A 55 18.89 10.83 -2.41
N PHE A 56 18.59 12.13 -2.40
CA PHE A 56 17.23 12.65 -2.35
C PHE A 56 16.98 13.58 -3.55
N LEU A 57 15.81 13.45 -4.18
CA LEU A 57 15.36 14.28 -5.29
C LEU A 57 13.93 14.78 -5.04
N PRO A 58 13.56 15.99 -5.50
CA PRO A 58 14.42 17.03 -6.06
C PRO A 58 15.29 17.70 -5.00
N ASP A 59 16.24 18.53 -5.43
CA ASP A 59 17.10 19.31 -4.55
C ASP A 59 16.30 20.33 -3.73
N THR A 60 16.90 20.78 -2.61
CA THR A 60 16.33 21.81 -1.70
C THR A 60 15.79 23.01 -2.48
N GLY A 61 14.57 23.43 -2.15
CA GLY A 61 13.91 24.59 -2.77
C GLY A 61 13.35 24.35 -4.18
N VAL A 62 13.53 23.15 -4.74
CA VAL A 62 12.98 22.78 -6.05
C VAL A 62 11.65 22.06 -5.89
N VAL A 63 10.64 22.42 -6.70
CA VAL A 63 9.41 21.67 -6.87
C VAL A 63 9.40 21.07 -8.28
N ASP A 64 9.51 19.75 -8.36
CA ASP A 64 9.54 19.00 -9.62
C ASP A 64 8.70 17.74 -9.52
N ARG A 65 7.52 17.75 -10.15
CA ARG A 65 6.62 16.59 -10.18
C ARG A 65 7.13 15.44 -11.02
N ASN A 66 8.11 15.71 -11.88
CA ASN A 66 8.70 14.75 -12.81
C ASN A 66 10.12 14.31 -12.39
N ALA A 67 10.57 14.65 -11.18
CA ALA A 67 11.88 14.26 -10.67
C ALA A 67 12.13 12.75 -10.78
N TYR A 68 11.08 11.92 -10.64
CA TYR A 68 11.18 10.47 -10.77
C TYR A 68 11.58 10.04 -12.19
N LEU A 69 11.18 10.76 -13.26
CA LEU A 69 11.54 10.43 -14.63
C LEU A 69 13.07 10.57 -14.87
N ARG A 70 13.70 11.52 -14.20
CA ARG A 70 15.14 11.65 -14.19
C ARG A 70 15.78 10.49 -13.41
N ALA A 71 15.30 10.24 -12.20
CA ALA A 71 15.82 9.18 -11.34
C ALA A 71 15.79 7.80 -12.01
N ILE A 72 14.67 7.41 -12.64
CA ILE A 72 14.55 6.09 -13.28
C ILE A 72 15.48 5.92 -14.50
N LYS A 73 15.89 7.02 -15.15
CA LYS A 73 16.86 6.99 -16.26
C LYS A 73 18.31 6.98 -15.79
N GLU A 74 18.60 7.69 -14.72
CA GLU A 74 19.97 7.92 -14.23
C GLU A 74 20.42 6.89 -13.20
N VAL A 75 19.50 6.14 -12.58
CA VAL A 75 19.85 5.14 -11.56
C VAL A 75 20.77 4.06 -12.16
N PRO A 76 21.93 3.77 -11.55
CA PRO A 76 22.83 2.71 -12.01
C PRO A 76 22.13 1.34 -12.03
N ARG A 77 22.41 0.54 -13.04
CA ARG A 77 21.87 -0.84 -13.18
C ARG A 77 22.84 -1.89 -12.60
N PRO A 78 22.34 -2.99 -12.03
CA PRO A 78 20.93 -3.36 -11.87
C PRO A 78 20.21 -2.53 -10.79
N ALA A 79 18.96 -2.18 -11.03
CA ALA A 79 18.14 -1.42 -10.10
C ALA A 79 16.69 -1.91 -10.09
N CYS A 80 15.93 -1.58 -9.07
CA CYS A 80 14.48 -1.76 -8.99
C CYS A 80 13.81 -0.53 -8.37
N ALA A 81 12.51 -0.38 -8.56
CA ALA A 81 11.74 0.72 -7.99
C ALA A 81 10.73 0.23 -6.96
N ILE A 82 10.67 0.92 -5.81
CA ILE A 82 9.59 0.79 -4.84
C ILE A 82 8.70 2.02 -4.99
N ILE A 83 7.45 1.81 -5.40
CA ILE A 83 6.51 2.88 -5.75
C ILE A 83 5.54 3.09 -4.60
N VAL A 84 5.66 4.26 -3.96
CA VAL A 84 4.88 4.67 -2.79
C VAL A 84 4.37 6.09 -3.04
N VAL A 85 3.35 6.19 -3.85
CA VAL A 85 2.71 7.46 -4.24
C VAL A 85 1.20 7.38 -3.97
N PRO A 86 0.42 8.46 -4.05
CA PRO A 86 -1.04 8.39 -4.00
C PRO A 86 -1.63 7.43 -5.04
N ASP A 87 -2.69 6.71 -4.68
CA ASP A 87 -3.28 5.60 -5.46
C ASP A 87 -3.48 5.92 -6.94
N HIS A 88 -3.94 7.12 -7.26
CA HIS A 88 -4.22 7.57 -8.64
C HIS A 88 -2.96 7.76 -9.50
N LEU A 89 -1.78 7.81 -8.90
CA LEU A 89 -0.50 7.94 -9.61
C LEU A 89 0.20 6.59 -9.84
N HIS A 90 -0.31 5.50 -9.23
CA HIS A 90 0.31 4.18 -9.30
C HIS A 90 0.50 3.71 -10.74
N TYR A 91 -0.54 3.86 -11.58
CA TYR A 91 -0.46 3.42 -12.98
C TYR A 91 0.67 4.12 -13.73
N GLN A 92 0.70 5.45 -13.71
CA GLN A 92 1.66 6.23 -14.50
C GLN A 92 3.11 5.97 -14.06
N VAL A 93 3.37 6.04 -12.76
CA VAL A 93 4.73 5.85 -12.25
C VAL A 93 5.22 4.41 -12.47
N THR A 94 4.35 3.43 -12.27
CA THR A 94 4.69 2.01 -12.51
C THR A 94 4.96 1.75 -14.00
N HIS A 95 4.11 2.29 -14.87
CA HIS A 95 4.27 2.18 -16.32
C HIS A 95 5.63 2.73 -16.76
N ASP A 96 5.98 3.93 -16.30
CA ASP A 96 7.23 4.58 -16.68
C ASP A 96 8.46 3.81 -16.18
N CYS A 97 8.42 3.28 -14.95
CA CYS A 97 9.46 2.40 -14.43
C CYS A 97 9.63 1.13 -15.28
N LEU A 98 8.53 0.48 -15.63
CA LEU A 98 8.56 -0.73 -16.48
C LEU A 98 9.06 -0.41 -17.90
N MET A 99 8.74 0.77 -18.44
CA MET A 99 9.24 1.21 -19.77
C MET A 99 10.76 1.44 -19.79
N GLU A 100 11.34 1.77 -18.65
CA GLU A 100 12.78 1.92 -18.45
C GLU A 100 13.45 0.64 -17.89
N ASP A 101 12.81 -0.54 -18.07
CA ASP A 101 13.32 -1.85 -17.67
C ASP A 101 13.64 -1.99 -16.16
N LEU A 102 12.90 -1.29 -15.30
CA LEU A 102 12.99 -1.43 -13.86
C LEU A 102 11.97 -2.44 -13.33
N PRO A 103 12.40 -3.52 -12.65
CA PRO A 103 11.50 -4.29 -11.79
C PRO A 103 10.85 -3.41 -10.74
N VAL A 104 9.59 -3.70 -10.38
CA VAL A 104 8.80 -2.82 -9.51
C VAL A 104 8.17 -3.55 -8.34
N LEU A 105 8.12 -2.88 -7.20
CA LEU A 105 7.26 -3.19 -6.07
C LEU A 105 6.33 -2.00 -5.85
N VAL A 106 5.04 -2.19 -6.10
CA VAL A 106 4.02 -1.13 -5.95
C VAL A 106 3.28 -1.34 -4.65
N VAL A 107 3.11 -0.32 -3.83
CA VAL A 107 2.21 -0.45 -2.66
C VAL A 107 0.76 -0.61 -3.13
N LYS A 108 -0.05 -1.25 -2.30
CA LYS A 108 -1.48 -1.43 -2.59
C LYS A 108 -2.25 -0.08 -2.65
N PRO A 109 -3.28 0.03 -3.48
CA PRO A 109 -3.70 -0.90 -4.53
C PRO A 109 -2.73 -0.88 -5.71
N LEU A 110 -2.70 -1.92 -6.54
CA LEU A 110 -1.87 -1.88 -7.75
C LEU A 110 -2.22 -0.66 -8.61
N THR A 111 -3.50 -0.48 -8.86
CA THR A 111 -4.08 0.65 -9.63
C THR A 111 -5.50 0.92 -9.16
N PRO A 112 -6.06 2.11 -9.42
CA PRO A 112 -7.47 2.40 -9.17
C PRO A 112 -8.45 1.53 -9.97
N THR A 113 -8.07 1.11 -11.18
CA THR A 113 -8.95 0.35 -12.08
C THR A 113 -8.34 -0.99 -12.50
N VAL A 114 -9.20 -1.96 -12.80
CA VAL A 114 -8.79 -3.28 -13.29
C VAL A 114 -8.12 -3.19 -14.67
N GLU A 115 -8.58 -2.29 -15.52
CA GLU A 115 -8.05 -2.06 -16.87
C GLU A 115 -6.59 -1.58 -16.82
N GLU A 116 -6.29 -0.65 -15.93
CA GLU A 116 -4.92 -0.17 -15.71
C GLU A 116 -4.04 -1.29 -15.16
N GLY A 117 -4.53 -2.05 -14.18
CA GLY A 117 -3.83 -3.19 -13.62
C GLY A 117 -3.47 -4.24 -14.68
N LYS A 118 -4.42 -4.60 -15.56
CA LYS A 118 -4.18 -5.51 -16.69
C LYS A 118 -3.11 -4.98 -17.66
N LYS A 119 -3.11 -3.68 -17.96
CA LYS A 119 -2.09 -3.06 -18.82
C LYS A 119 -0.69 -3.20 -18.21
N LEU A 120 -0.54 -2.94 -16.91
CA LEU A 120 0.75 -3.08 -16.21
C LEU A 120 1.22 -4.53 -16.18
N ILE A 121 0.34 -5.48 -15.87
CA ILE A 121 0.66 -6.92 -15.88
C ILE A 121 1.14 -7.35 -17.27
N ASN A 122 0.42 -6.97 -18.32
CA ASN A 122 0.80 -7.29 -19.70
C ASN A 122 2.14 -6.65 -20.08
N LEU A 123 2.40 -5.41 -19.67
CA LEU A 123 3.66 -4.73 -19.94
C LEU A 123 4.84 -5.43 -19.22
N ALA A 124 4.68 -5.75 -17.94
CA ALA A 124 5.70 -6.45 -17.15
C ALA A 124 6.02 -7.82 -17.79
N ASN A 125 4.99 -8.59 -18.16
CA ASN A 125 5.17 -9.88 -18.82
C ASN A 125 5.88 -9.73 -20.18
N LYS A 126 5.47 -8.78 -21.02
CA LYS A 126 6.08 -8.51 -22.33
C LYS A 126 7.56 -8.17 -22.22
N ARG A 127 7.94 -7.47 -21.16
CA ARG A 127 9.33 -7.06 -20.92
C ARG A 127 10.10 -8.07 -20.04
N SER A 128 9.48 -9.17 -19.61
CA SER A 128 10.06 -10.17 -18.70
C SER A 128 10.59 -9.57 -17.40
N LEU A 129 9.86 -8.57 -16.85
CA LEU A 129 10.22 -7.87 -15.62
C LEU A 129 9.45 -8.41 -14.43
N TYR A 130 10.11 -8.49 -13.28
CA TYR A 130 9.44 -8.75 -12.02
C TYR A 130 8.59 -7.54 -11.61
N ALA A 131 7.33 -7.78 -11.31
CA ALA A 131 6.41 -6.79 -10.80
C ALA A 131 5.57 -7.40 -9.66
N ALA A 132 5.52 -6.74 -8.52
CA ALA A 132 4.80 -7.20 -7.36
C ALA A 132 4.01 -6.07 -6.70
N VAL A 133 2.93 -6.45 -6.01
CA VAL A 133 2.17 -5.55 -5.14
C VAL A 133 2.53 -5.82 -3.69
N GLU A 134 2.82 -4.76 -2.96
CA GLU A 134 3.14 -4.84 -1.53
C GLU A 134 1.84 -4.94 -0.72
N PHE A 135 1.59 -6.12 -0.16
CA PHE A 135 0.54 -6.38 0.81
C PHE A 135 1.18 -6.74 2.16
N HIS A 136 1.73 -5.75 2.85
CA HIS A 136 2.53 -5.93 4.08
C HIS A 136 1.82 -6.74 5.16
N LYS A 137 0.49 -6.62 5.27
CA LYS A 137 -0.28 -7.39 6.25
C LYS A 137 -0.17 -8.91 6.10
N ARG A 138 0.18 -9.41 4.93
CA ARG A 138 0.47 -10.85 4.74
C ARG A 138 1.60 -11.36 5.63
N TRP A 139 2.52 -10.46 5.99
CA TRP A 139 3.76 -10.79 6.70
C TRP A 139 3.68 -10.50 8.21
N ASP A 140 2.58 -9.96 8.69
CA ASP A 140 2.30 -9.85 10.11
C ASP A 140 2.27 -11.25 10.75
N LYS A 141 2.93 -11.42 11.89
CA LYS A 141 3.04 -12.71 12.58
C LYS A 141 1.67 -13.35 12.86
N ALA A 142 0.68 -12.54 13.24
CA ALA A 142 -0.69 -13.01 13.46
C ALA A 142 -1.31 -13.56 12.17
N ASN A 143 -1.14 -12.85 11.04
CA ASN A 143 -1.69 -13.25 9.75
C ASN A 143 -1.02 -14.51 9.17
N LEU A 144 0.29 -14.66 9.39
CA LEU A 144 1.01 -15.90 9.05
C LEU A 144 0.52 -17.09 9.89
N MET A 145 0.25 -16.88 11.18
CA MET A 145 -0.30 -17.90 12.07
C MET A 145 -1.71 -18.32 11.65
N ILE A 146 -2.60 -17.36 11.33
CA ILE A 146 -3.95 -17.66 10.83
C ILE A 146 -3.86 -18.49 9.55
N ARG A 147 -3.04 -18.06 8.58
CA ARG A 147 -2.83 -18.81 7.34
C ARG A 147 -2.37 -20.26 7.59
N ASP A 148 -1.43 -20.45 8.51
CA ASP A 148 -0.93 -21.78 8.86
C ASP A 148 -2.03 -22.65 9.46
N ARG A 149 -2.87 -22.11 10.38
CA ARG A 149 -3.99 -22.81 10.97
C ARG A 149 -5.08 -23.18 9.96
N VAL A 150 -5.41 -22.24 9.05
CA VAL A 150 -6.35 -22.52 7.95
C VAL A 150 -5.83 -23.66 7.07
N LYS A 151 -4.56 -23.58 6.66
CA LYS A 151 -3.95 -24.60 5.79
C LYS A 151 -3.85 -25.99 6.43
N LYS A 152 -3.68 -26.06 7.75
CA LYS A 152 -3.67 -27.31 8.52
C LYS A 152 -5.07 -27.88 8.79
N GLY A 153 -6.11 -27.11 8.50
CA GLY A 153 -7.49 -27.49 8.82
C GLY A 153 -7.86 -27.35 10.30
N ASP A 154 -7.01 -26.72 11.12
CA ASP A 154 -7.22 -26.55 12.57
C ASP A 154 -8.47 -25.74 12.91
N LEU A 155 -8.92 -24.86 12.00
CA LEU A 155 -10.10 -24.03 12.15
C LEU A 155 -11.37 -24.67 11.57
N GLY A 156 -11.25 -25.86 10.97
CA GLY A 156 -12.34 -26.49 10.26
C GLY A 156 -12.73 -25.76 8.98
N GLU A 157 -13.99 -25.93 8.56
CA GLU A 157 -14.53 -25.25 7.39
C GLU A 157 -14.87 -23.79 7.70
N LEU A 158 -14.36 -22.87 6.87
CA LEU A 158 -14.69 -21.45 6.98
C LEU A 158 -16.14 -21.22 6.54
N LEU A 159 -16.94 -20.60 7.42
CA LEU A 159 -18.34 -20.27 7.16
C LEU A 159 -18.51 -18.77 6.91
N TYR A 160 -17.84 -17.92 7.70
CA TYR A 160 -17.85 -16.48 7.52
C TYR A 160 -16.61 -15.83 8.12
N CYS A 161 -16.34 -14.60 7.67
CA CYS A 161 -15.36 -13.70 8.25
C CYS A 161 -15.97 -12.30 8.34
N TRP A 162 -15.77 -11.63 9.46
CA TRP A 162 -16.18 -10.25 9.65
C TRP A 162 -14.96 -9.37 9.90
N VAL A 163 -14.91 -8.23 9.24
CA VAL A 163 -13.81 -7.29 9.31
C VAL A 163 -14.32 -5.88 9.54
N GLU A 164 -13.73 -5.18 10.50
CA GLU A 164 -13.86 -3.74 10.64
C GLU A 164 -12.48 -3.08 10.51
N TYR A 165 -12.39 -2.05 9.67
CA TYR A 165 -11.19 -1.25 9.54
C TYR A 165 -11.55 0.22 9.38
N SER A 166 -11.40 0.97 10.47
CA SER A 166 -11.84 2.35 10.59
C SER A 166 -10.68 3.29 10.85
N GLN A 167 -10.81 4.53 10.41
CA GLN A 167 -9.83 5.59 10.68
C GLN A 167 -10.50 6.88 11.12
N ARG A 168 -9.74 7.69 11.87
CA ARG A 168 -10.17 9.01 12.32
C ARG A 168 -10.44 9.95 11.16
N LYS A 169 -11.30 10.93 11.42
CA LYS A 169 -11.69 11.99 10.45
C LYS A 169 -10.52 12.82 9.96
N SER A 170 -9.51 13.05 10.79
CA SER A 170 -8.30 13.78 10.41
C SER A 170 -7.51 13.14 9.26
N ILE A 171 -7.64 11.82 9.05
CA ILE A 171 -6.96 11.15 7.95
C ILE A 171 -7.38 11.72 6.58
N PRO A 172 -8.66 11.67 6.17
CA PRO A 172 -9.07 12.23 4.88
C PRO A 172 -9.10 13.76 4.85
N THR A 173 -9.25 14.46 6.01
CA THR A 173 -9.40 15.92 6.02
C THR A 173 -8.09 16.69 6.15
N GLU A 174 -7.06 16.09 6.73
CA GLU A 174 -5.77 16.75 7.01
C GLU A 174 -4.61 16.05 6.32
N ILE A 175 -4.47 14.71 6.52
CA ILE A 175 -3.32 13.96 6.02
C ILE A 175 -3.44 13.70 4.51
N PHE A 176 -4.64 13.34 4.03
CA PHE A 176 -4.90 13.00 2.63
C PHE A 176 -5.74 14.06 1.91
N ASN A 177 -5.89 15.24 2.47
CA ASN A 177 -6.80 16.29 2.00
C ASN A 177 -6.65 16.63 0.50
N VAL A 178 -5.46 16.48 -0.07
CA VAL A 178 -5.18 16.80 -1.48
C VAL A 178 -5.51 15.66 -2.45
N TRP A 179 -5.82 14.46 -1.96
CA TRP A 179 -6.09 13.29 -2.82
C TRP A 179 -7.13 12.30 -2.26
N ALA A 180 -7.72 12.57 -1.10
CA ALA A 180 -8.74 11.70 -0.51
C ALA A 180 -9.95 11.48 -1.43
N ASP A 181 -10.27 12.44 -2.31
CA ASP A 181 -11.31 12.36 -3.33
C ASP A 181 -10.92 11.46 -4.53
N LYS A 182 -9.68 11.01 -4.63
CA LYS A 182 -9.16 10.14 -5.70
C LYS A 182 -9.16 8.65 -5.33
N THR A 183 -9.59 8.31 -4.12
CA THR A 183 -9.67 6.94 -3.62
C THR A 183 -10.91 6.75 -2.73
N SER A 184 -11.16 5.53 -2.29
CA SER A 184 -12.20 5.23 -1.30
C SER A 184 -11.60 4.50 -0.11
N ILE A 185 -12.28 4.58 1.03
CA ILE A 185 -11.86 3.88 2.25
C ILE A 185 -11.75 2.35 2.05
N LEU A 186 -12.65 1.76 1.25
CA LEU A 186 -12.59 0.33 0.92
C LEU A 186 -11.36 0.01 0.08
N GLN A 187 -11.07 0.83 -0.93
CA GLN A 187 -9.91 0.66 -1.81
C GLN A 187 -8.59 0.91 -1.07
N TYR A 188 -8.58 1.88 -0.16
CA TYR A 188 -7.38 2.22 0.61
C TYR A 188 -7.10 1.24 1.75
N LEU A 189 -8.12 0.82 2.53
CA LEU A 189 -7.96 -0.05 3.69
C LEU A 189 -8.53 -1.46 3.48
N GLY A 190 -9.76 -1.57 2.98
CA GLY A 190 -10.47 -2.84 2.86
C GLY A 190 -9.77 -3.84 1.98
N ILE A 191 -9.03 -3.36 0.98
CA ILE A 191 -8.26 -4.23 0.07
C ILE A 191 -7.25 -5.13 0.80
N HIS A 192 -6.70 -4.71 1.93
CA HIS A 192 -5.82 -5.56 2.73
C HIS A 192 -6.51 -6.83 3.21
N TYR A 193 -7.76 -6.72 3.63
CA TYR A 193 -8.51 -7.87 4.16
C TYR A 193 -9.13 -8.71 3.06
N ILE A 194 -9.40 -8.14 1.90
CA ILE A 194 -9.76 -8.89 0.70
C ILE A 194 -8.55 -9.75 0.27
N ASP A 195 -7.38 -9.16 0.25
CA ASP A 195 -6.13 -9.85 -0.05
C ASP A 195 -5.79 -10.94 0.96
N LEU A 196 -5.94 -10.66 2.26
CA LEU A 196 -5.69 -11.62 3.33
C LEU A 196 -6.59 -12.85 3.22
N MET A 197 -7.87 -12.67 2.85
CA MET A 197 -8.79 -13.80 2.68
C MET A 197 -8.29 -14.76 1.60
N ARG A 198 -7.87 -14.23 0.46
CA ARG A 198 -7.23 -15.03 -0.59
C ARG A 198 -5.91 -15.66 -0.13
N PHE A 199 -5.11 -14.92 0.62
CA PHE A 199 -3.83 -15.38 1.16
C PHE A 199 -3.97 -16.54 2.15
N TYR A 200 -5.02 -16.53 2.98
CA TYR A 200 -5.29 -17.60 3.94
C TYR A 200 -5.83 -18.86 3.27
N THR A 201 -6.77 -18.69 2.32
CA THR A 201 -7.64 -19.77 1.84
C THR A 201 -7.35 -20.21 0.41
N SER A 202 -6.64 -19.39 -0.37
CA SER A 202 -6.53 -19.51 -1.85
C SER A 202 -7.89 -19.38 -2.59
N ALA A 203 -8.98 -19.09 -1.89
CA ALA A 203 -10.32 -18.95 -2.49
C ALA A 203 -10.38 -17.79 -3.50
N MET A 204 -11.36 -17.86 -4.40
CA MET A 204 -11.68 -16.82 -5.38
C MET A 204 -12.97 -16.11 -5.01
N PRO A 205 -13.05 -14.77 -5.17
CA PRO A 205 -14.32 -14.07 -5.00
C PRO A 205 -15.23 -14.39 -6.17
N VAL A 206 -16.47 -14.79 -5.89
CA VAL A 206 -17.46 -15.16 -6.92
C VAL A 206 -18.61 -14.18 -7.00
N ARG A 207 -18.89 -13.45 -5.92
CA ARG A 207 -19.90 -12.39 -5.91
C ARG A 207 -19.53 -11.31 -4.91
N VAL A 208 -19.87 -10.06 -5.23
CA VAL A 208 -19.69 -8.92 -4.35
C VAL A 208 -20.94 -8.05 -4.32
N MET A 209 -21.28 -7.56 -3.14
CA MET A 209 -22.28 -6.53 -2.92
C MET A 209 -21.68 -5.47 -2.01
N ALA A 210 -21.80 -4.20 -2.38
CA ALA A 210 -21.27 -3.11 -1.57
C ALA A 210 -22.24 -1.94 -1.52
N VAL A 211 -22.27 -1.27 -0.38
CA VAL A 211 -23.02 -0.03 -0.15
C VAL A 211 -22.08 0.99 0.47
N GLY A 212 -22.13 2.22 -0.03
CA GLY A 212 -21.34 3.32 0.50
C GLY A 212 -22.22 4.51 0.87
N GLN A 213 -21.77 5.31 1.82
CA GLN A 213 -22.44 6.53 2.25
C GLN A 213 -21.51 7.74 2.07
N LYS A 214 -22.06 8.82 1.48
CA LYS A 214 -21.40 10.11 1.30
C LYS A 214 -22.24 11.17 2.01
N LYS A 215 -21.77 11.73 3.12
CA LYS A 215 -22.47 12.76 3.88
C LYS A 215 -21.50 13.73 4.55
N TRP A 216 -20.70 13.26 5.48
CA TRP A 216 -19.85 14.11 6.32
C TRP A 216 -18.67 14.70 5.56
N LEU A 217 -17.97 13.88 4.76
CA LEU A 217 -16.84 14.30 3.91
C LEU A 217 -17.31 15.18 2.74
N SER A 218 -18.40 14.80 2.08
CA SER A 218 -18.96 15.59 0.96
C SER A 218 -19.37 17.00 1.38
N ARG A 219 -19.90 17.18 2.60
CA ARG A 219 -20.22 18.52 3.15
C ARG A 219 -18.97 19.38 3.38
N ARG A 220 -17.77 18.80 3.34
CA ARG A 220 -16.48 19.46 3.48
C ARG A 220 -15.71 19.57 2.17
N GLY A 221 -16.38 19.30 1.05
CA GLY A 221 -15.80 19.39 -0.29
C GLY A 221 -14.93 18.20 -0.69
N ILE A 222 -14.92 17.12 0.11
CA ILE A 222 -14.15 15.89 -0.19
C ILE A 222 -15.13 14.85 -0.76
N ASP A 223 -15.10 14.66 -2.08
CA ASP A 223 -16.03 13.77 -2.78
C ASP A 223 -15.62 12.29 -2.69
N THR A 224 -15.64 11.73 -1.48
CA THR A 224 -15.42 10.31 -1.24
C THR A 224 -16.42 9.74 -0.24
N PHE A 225 -16.37 8.43 0.01
CA PHE A 225 -17.27 7.76 0.94
C PHE A 225 -16.83 7.95 2.39
N ASP A 226 -17.78 8.32 3.25
CA ASP A 226 -17.60 8.34 4.71
C ASP A 226 -17.40 6.94 5.26
N ALA A 227 -18.21 6.00 4.77
CA ALA A 227 -18.19 4.59 5.15
C ALA A 227 -18.63 3.71 3.99
N MET A 228 -18.08 2.50 3.94
CA MET A 228 -18.45 1.48 2.97
C MET A 228 -18.60 0.13 3.67
N GLN A 229 -19.67 -0.59 3.33
CA GLN A 229 -19.89 -1.98 3.70
C GLN A 229 -19.80 -2.84 2.44
N CYS A 230 -19.03 -3.90 2.50
CA CYS A 230 -18.82 -4.81 1.39
C CYS A 230 -19.00 -6.25 1.86
N THR A 231 -19.86 -7.01 1.18
CA THR A 231 -20.03 -8.44 1.39
C THR A 231 -19.54 -9.18 0.17
N ILE A 232 -18.61 -10.12 0.37
CA ILE A 232 -17.98 -10.90 -0.68
C ILE A 232 -18.26 -12.39 -0.42
N GLU A 233 -18.79 -13.06 -1.41
CA GLU A 233 -18.91 -14.52 -1.41
C GLU A 233 -17.64 -15.09 -2.05
N TRP A 234 -16.99 -15.99 -1.36
CA TRP A 234 -15.77 -16.66 -1.76
C TRP A 234 -16.04 -18.13 -2.08
N GLU A 235 -15.29 -18.69 -3.02
CA GLU A 235 -15.33 -20.11 -3.36
C GLU A 235 -13.91 -20.69 -3.30
N THR A 236 -13.73 -21.75 -2.52
CA THR A 236 -12.48 -22.50 -2.42
C THR A 236 -12.32 -23.43 -3.64
N GLU A 237 -11.13 -23.96 -3.86
CA GLU A 237 -10.85 -24.94 -4.91
C GLU A 237 -11.73 -26.21 -4.81
N ASN A 238 -12.17 -26.55 -3.60
CA ASN A 238 -13.03 -27.70 -3.34
C ASN A 238 -14.53 -27.37 -3.49
N GLY A 239 -14.88 -26.16 -3.93
CA GLY A 239 -16.27 -25.72 -4.11
C GLY A 239 -16.99 -25.26 -2.84
N ASN A 240 -16.32 -25.23 -1.68
CA ASN A 240 -16.92 -24.71 -0.46
C ASN A 240 -17.01 -23.18 -0.54
N ARG A 241 -18.15 -22.65 -0.06
CA ARG A 241 -18.42 -21.21 -0.08
C ARG A 241 -18.49 -20.63 1.31
N PHE A 242 -17.94 -19.43 1.47
CA PHE A 242 -18.06 -18.67 2.71
C PHE A 242 -18.22 -17.18 2.40
N ILE A 243 -18.64 -16.41 3.41
CA ILE A 243 -18.94 -14.99 3.26
C ILE A 243 -17.95 -14.16 4.08
N GLN A 244 -17.40 -13.13 3.45
CA GLN A 244 -16.65 -12.08 4.12
C GLN A 244 -17.46 -10.80 4.12
N THR A 245 -17.66 -10.19 5.28
CA THR A 245 -18.25 -8.85 5.43
C THR A 245 -17.18 -7.89 5.93
N ILE A 246 -17.02 -6.77 5.23
CA ILE A 246 -16.04 -5.74 5.54
C ILE A 246 -16.78 -4.41 5.77
N LEU A 247 -16.56 -3.81 6.93
CA LEU A 247 -16.92 -2.43 7.22
C LEU A 247 -15.64 -1.57 7.24
N THR A 248 -15.64 -0.51 6.45
CA THR A 248 -14.57 0.49 6.47
C THR A 248 -15.17 1.89 6.62
N ASN A 249 -14.53 2.76 7.40
CA ASN A 249 -14.95 4.15 7.51
C ASN A 249 -13.79 5.12 7.76
N TRP A 250 -14.00 6.38 7.37
CA TRP A 250 -13.13 7.52 7.58
C TRP A 250 -13.77 8.58 8.50
N ILE A 251 -14.64 8.14 9.38
CA ILE A 251 -15.44 9.04 10.23
C ILE A 251 -15.37 8.70 11.73
N ASP A 252 -14.38 7.90 12.14
CA ASP A 252 -14.15 7.69 13.56
C ASP A 252 -13.81 9.00 14.27
N PRO A 253 -14.27 9.17 15.51
CA PRO A 253 -13.99 10.38 16.27
C PRO A 253 -12.50 10.51 16.60
N GLU A 254 -12.02 11.74 16.72
CA GLU A 254 -10.61 12.02 17.11
C GLU A 254 -10.27 11.50 18.52
N SER A 255 -11.29 11.29 19.36
CA SER A 255 -11.16 10.71 20.70
C SER A 255 -10.93 9.20 20.71
N SER A 256 -11.01 8.50 19.57
CA SER A 256 -10.70 7.07 19.53
C SER A 256 -9.24 6.82 19.94
N THR A 257 -8.97 5.70 20.60
CA THR A 257 -7.65 5.39 21.18
C THR A 257 -6.57 5.17 20.13
N ALA A 258 -6.96 4.71 18.93
CA ALA A 258 -6.06 4.46 17.82
C ALA A 258 -6.40 5.38 16.63
N MET A 259 -5.38 5.73 15.84
CA MET A 259 -5.57 6.44 14.57
C MET A 259 -6.30 5.53 13.54
N SER A 260 -6.07 4.23 13.62
CA SER A 260 -6.74 3.19 12.86
C SER A 260 -7.17 2.05 13.78
N ASP A 261 -8.44 1.69 13.78
CA ASP A 261 -8.97 0.54 14.50
C ASP A 261 -9.21 -0.63 13.54
N GLN A 262 -8.75 -1.83 13.92
CA GLN A 262 -8.77 -3.01 13.07
C GLN A 262 -9.25 -4.23 13.87
N LYS A 263 -10.25 -4.93 13.33
CA LYS A 263 -10.79 -6.17 13.88
C LYS A 263 -11.03 -7.17 12.75
N ILE A 264 -10.69 -8.42 13.01
CA ILE A 264 -10.96 -9.58 12.14
C ILE A 264 -11.40 -10.77 12.97
#